data_d78756872c2981d89c85799637c0c8c8
#
_entry.id   d78756872c2981d89c85799637c0c8c8
#
_cell.length_a   1.000
_cell.length_b   1.000
_cell.length_c   1.000
_cell.angle_alpha   90.00
_cell.angle_beta   90.00
_cell.angle_gamma   90.00
#
_symmetry.space_group_name_H-M   'P 1'
#
loop_
_entity.id
_entity.type
_entity.pdbx_description
1 polymer ?
#
loop_
_entity_poly.entity_id
_entity_poly.type
_entity_poly.pdbx_seq_one_letter_code
_entity_poly.pdbx_strand_id
1 'polypeptide(L)'
;MISWLWNIFKGNRLQALLNVTTGLAGVTTSLVSVWAMQRAIDIAAGYRTGSLYWAVGLMAFVILCDFAVRISRVWIRNILGIKAQNTMQQHFLDRLLHSEWQGKERYHSGDVINRLEQDVKTVVDFITEVLPNALSTAAMFVCAFFYLWSMDAVLAVITVAILPVFILLSRIYVNRMRMYTRKVRGCDSTVQSIMQETVRHRMLVKTMECSSSMTARLEAAQSELRGHVRGRTKFSVFSNLMLNTGFSLGYLVAFLWGAIRLYDHTITFGMMTAFLQLVYRIQSPARDITRIAPAFVAAITAAERLRELEQIPPEPCEKPHLMRGTLGVRMQDVTYSYPDGNEVINSLSFDFKPGTCTAILGETGAGKTTIFRLILALLHPTSGSINIYNNVESKAAHPSLRCNMVYVPQGNTLLSGSIRDNLLLANANATDSEMRDALHQACADFVLTLPDALDTKVAEDGAGLSEGQAQRIAIARAILRNRSIMLFDEATSALDPDTERQLLHNIIADNNKTVIFITHRPAVVDYCQQVLKINF
;
A
#
# COMPACT_ATOMS: atom_id res chain seq x y z
N MET A 1 -2.32 11.90 -15.57
CA MET A 1 -2.70 10.67 -14.86
C MET A 1 -2.67 9.43 -15.77
N ILE A 2 -3.37 9.39 -16.91
CA ILE A 2 -3.34 8.25 -17.85
C ILE A 2 -1.92 7.96 -18.33
N SER A 3 -1.14 8.98 -18.68
CA SER A 3 0.27 8.86 -19.06
C SER A 3 1.13 8.28 -17.94
N TRP A 4 0.88 8.69 -16.70
CA TRP A 4 1.57 8.18 -15.51
C TRP A 4 1.28 6.69 -15.28
N LEU A 5 0.00 6.31 -15.29
CA LEU A 5 -0.42 4.91 -15.20
C LEU A 5 0.21 4.05 -16.30
N TRP A 6 0.23 4.55 -17.54
CA TRP A 6 0.84 3.85 -18.67
C TRP A 6 2.35 3.67 -18.55
N ASN A 7 3.03 4.61 -17.88
CA ASN A 7 4.48 4.52 -17.61
C ASN A 7 4.80 3.48 -16.52
N ILE A 8 4.05 3.44 -15.43
CA ILE A 8 4.22 2.44 -14.37
C ILE A 8 4.01 1.02 -14.92
N PHE A 9 3.06 0.85 -15.85
CA PHE A 9 2.79 -0.44 -16.51
C PHE A 9 3.76 -0.81 -17.64
N LYS A 10 4.90 -0.10 -17.78
CA LYS A 10 5.83 -0.27 -18.90
C LYS A 10 6.26 -1.72 -19.14
N GLY A 11 6.48 -2.50 -18.09
CA GLY A 11 6.84 -3.94 -18.17
C GLY A 11 5.68 -4.90 -18.48
N ASN A 12 4.41 -4.45 -18.34
CA ASN A 12 3.22 -5.30 -18.44
C ASN A 12 2.23 -4.84 -19.52
N ARG A 13 2.63 -3.93 -20.41
CA ARG A 13 1.75 -3.32 -21.45
C ARG A 13 1.17 -4.34 -22.40
N LEU A 14 1.98 -5.31 -22.84
CA LEU A 14 1.52 -6.37 -23.75
C LEU A 14 0.40 -7.20 -23.11
N GLN A 15 0.56 -7.57 -21.84
CA GLN A 15 -0.45 -8.34 -21.12
C GLN A 15 -1.73 -7.53 -20.87
N ALA A 16 -1.60 -6.22 -20.60
CA ALA A 16 -2.75 -5.32 -20.50
C ALA A 16 -3.52 -5.22 -21.82
N LEU A 17 -2.80 -5.12 -22.96
CA LEU A 17 -3.40 -5.13 -24.29
C LEU A 17 -4.09 -6.47 -24.57
N LEU A 18 -3.45 -7.60 -24.27
CA LEU A 18 -4.05 -8.93 -24.39
C LEU A 18 -5.33 -9.08 -23.56
N ASN A 19 -5.38 -8.49 -22.36
CA ASN A 19 -6.58 -8.51 -21.53
C ASN A 19 -7.74 -7.75 -22.18
N VAL A 20 -7.47 -6.61 -22.80
CA VAL A 20 -8.49 -5.84 -23.56
C VAL A 20 -8.93 -6.61 -24.81
N THR A 21 -8.00 -7.17 -25.57
CA THR A 21 -8.32 -7.93 -26.80
C THR A 21 -9.13 -9.19 -26.50
N THR A 22 -8.83 -9.92 -25.43
CA THR A 22 -9.66 -11.05 -24.99
C THR A 22 -11.06 -10.61 -24.54
N GLY A 23 -11.18 -9.41 -23.94
CA GLY A 23 -12.47 -8.81 -23.64
C GLY A 23 -13.31 -8.52 -24.90
N LEU A 24 -12.68 -7.95 -25.92
CA LEU A 24 -13.33 -7.68 -27.22
C LEU A 24 -13.65 -8.99 -27.98
N ALA A 25 -12.77 -10.00 -27.90
CA ALA A 25 -13.06 -11.32 -28.44
C ALA A 25 -14.30 -11.94 -27.78
N GLY A 26 -14.51 -11.74 -26.46
CA GLY A 26 -15.74 -12.14 -25.77
C GLY A 26 -17.00 -11.43 -26.29
N VAL A 27 -16.89 -10.18 -26.76
CA VAL A 27 -18.01 -9.48 -27.41
C VAL A 27 -18.35 -10.14 -28.76
N THR A 28 -17.35 -10.44 -29.56
CA THR A 28 -17.58 -11.09 -30.88
C THR A 28 -18.16 -12.48 -30.73
N THR A 29 -17.61 -13.34 -29.88
CA THR A 29 -18.17 -14.69 -29.63
C THR A 29 -19.59 -14.63 -29.09
N SER A 30 -19.88 -13.65 -28.26
CA SER A 30 -21.21 -13.41 -27.71
C SER A 30 -22.23 -13.02 -28.76
N LEU A 31 -21.90 -12.15 -29.73
CA LEU A 31 -22.80 -11.77 -30.80
C LEU A 31 -22.95 -12.88 -31.86
N VAL A 32 -21.86 -13.59 -32.17
CA VAL A 32 -21.90 -14.78 -33.04
C VAL A 32 -22.78 -15.86 -32.43
N SER A 33 -22.84 -16.00 -31.10
CA SER A 33 -23.75 -16.96 -30.44
C SER A 33 -25.24 -16.60 -30.69
N VAL A 34 -25.58 -15.30 -30.70
CA VAL A 34 -26.95 -14.84 -31.02
C VAL A 34 -27.29 -15.20 -32.46
N TRP A 35 -26.36 -14.93 -33.39
CA TRP A 35 -26.55 -15.26 -34.83
C TRP A 35 -26.68 -16.78 -35.05
N ALA A 36 -25.82 -17.58 -34.42
CA ALA A 36 -25.88 -19.04 -34.54
C ALA A 36 -27.21 -19.61 -33.99
N MET A 37 -27.66 -19.08 -32.84
CA MET A 37 -28.93 -19.46 -32.22
C MET A 37 -30.12 -19.07 -33.12
N GLN A 38 -30.16 -17.85 -33.66
CA GLN A 38 -31.17 -17.42 -34.61
C GLN A 38 -31.24 -18.37 -35.81
N ARG A 39 -30.06 -18.69 -36.38
CA ARG A 39 -30.00 -19.57 -37.56
C ARG A 39 -30.47 -21.00 -37.25
N ALA A 40 -30.09 -21.54 -36.11
CA ALA A 40 -30.53 -22.87 -35.70
C ALA A 40 -32.06 -22.96 -35.51
N ILE A 41 -32.64 -21.93 -34.89
CA ILE A 41 -34.11 -21.84 -34.71
C ILE A 41 -34.85 -21.69 -36.06
N ASP A 42 -34.34 -20.84 -36.97
CA ASP A 42 -34.95 -20.64 -38.27
C ASP A 42 -34.92 -21.91 -39.13
N ILE A 43 -33.86 -22.73 -39.03
CA ILE A 43 -33.78 -24.04 -39.69
C ILE A 43 -34.78 -25.02 -39.05
N ALA A 44 -34.83 -25.07 -37.70
CA ALA A 44 -35.74 -25.94 -36.97
C ALA A 44 -37.21 -25.61 -37.22
N ALA A 45 -37.54 -24.32 -37.41
CA ALA A 45 -38.89 -23.85 -37.70
C ALA A 45 -39.24 -23.91 -39.22
N GLY A 46 -38.34 -24.35 -40.10
CA GLY A 46 -38.57 -24.50 -41.52
C GLY A 46 -38.49 -23.21 -42.34
N TYR A 47 -38.09 -22.10 -41.71
CA TYR A 47 -37.92 -20.82 -42.43
C TYR A 47 -36.64 -20.73 -43.30
N ARG A 48 -35.65 -21.61 -43.02
CA ARG A 48 -34.41 -21.72 -43.79
C ARG A 48 -34.07 -23.16 -44.12
N THR A 49 -33.53 -23.36 -45.31
CA THR A 49 -32.98 -24.64 -45.74
C THR A 49 -31.59 -24.85 -45.11
N GLY A 50 -31.36 -26.03 -44.57
CA GLY A 50 -30.06 -26.37 -43.98
C GLY A 50 -30.13 -27.61 -43.07
N SER A 51 -29.00 -28.17 -42.71
CA SER A 51 -28.92 -29.26 -41.77
C SER A 51 -28.99 -28.72 -40.32
N LEU A 52 -30.00 -29.19 -39.55
CA LEU A 52 -30.16 -28.83 -38.16
C LEU A 52 -28.93 -29.27 -37.31
N TYR A 53 -28.38 -30.45 -37.59
CA TYR A 53 -27.21 -30.96 -36.91
C TYR A 53 -25.98 -30.06 -37.08
N TRP A 54 -25.77 -29.49 -38.31
CA TRP A 54 -24.72 -28.51 -38.55
C TRP A 54 -24.95 -27.19 -37.80
N ALA A 55 -26.17 -26.71 -37.73
CA ALA A 55 -26.49 -25.47 -37.02
C ALA A 55 -26.29 -25.62 -35.50
N VAL A 56 -26.72 -26.74 -34.95
CA VAL A 56 -26.51 -27.04 -33.52
C VAL A 56 -25.02 -27.29 -33.22
N GLY A 57 -24.32 -27.99 -34.13
CA GLY A 57 -22.86 -28.19 -33.98
C GLY A 57 -22.09 -26.86 -34.02
N LEU A 58 -22.46 -25.92 -34.89
CA LEU A 58 -21.89 -24.58 -34.90
C LEU A 58 -22.17 -23.82 -33.59
N MET A 59 -23.41 -23.90 -33.10
CA MET A 59 -23.76 -23.28 -31.81
C MET A 59 -22.94 -23.86 -30.66
N ALA A 60 -22.78 -25.18 -30.58
CA ALA A 60 -21.95 -25.85 -29.58
C ALA A 60 -20.48 -25.39 -29.69
N PHE A 61 -19.94 -25.30 -30.88
CA PHE A 61 -18.57 -24.80 -31.11
C PHE A 61 -18.41 -23.35 -30.63
N VAL A 62 -19.35 -22.46 -30.93
CA VAL A 62 -19.32 -21.07 -30.47
C VAL A 62 -19.39 -20.96 -28.96
N ILE A 63 -20.20 -21.80 -28.29
CA ILE A 63 -20.28 -21.88 -26.83
C ILE A 63 -18.92 -22.33 -26.26
N LEU A 64 -18.28 -23.34 -26.83
CA LEU A 64 -16.94 -23.77 -26.40
C LEU A 64 -15.89 -22.67 -26.57
N CYS A 65 -15.94 -21.94 -27.69
CA CYS A 65 -15.08 -20.78 -27.91
C CYS A 65 -15.33 -19.69 -26.86
N ASP A 66 -16.58 -19.39 -26.51
CA ASP A 66 -16.91 -18.42 -25.46
C ASP A 66 -16.35 -18.84 -24.10
N PHE A 67 -16.48 -20.12 -23.73
CA PHE A 67 -15.85 -20.65 -22.52
C PHE A 67 -14.32 -20.52 -22.54
N ALA A 68 -13.67 -20.86 -23.65
CA ALA A 68 -12.21 -20.73 -23.79
C ALA A 68 -11.76 -19.27 -23.64
N VAL A 69 -12.46 -18.33 -24.25
CA VAL A 69 -12.19 -16.88 -24.13
C VAL A 69 -12.40 -16.40 -22.71
N ARG A 70 -13.47 -16.82 -22.03
CA ARG A 70 -13.74 -16.46 -20.62
C ARG A 70 -12.67 -16.99 -19.67
N ILE A 71 -12.27 -18.25 -19.82
CA ILE A 71 -11.21 -18.86 -19.01
C ILE A 71 -9.88 -18.13 -19.25
N SER A 72 -9.51 -17.91 -20.52
CA SER A 72 -8.30 -17.18 -20.89
C SER A 72 -8.28 -15.76 -20.30
N ARG A 73 -9.42 -15.07 -20.32
CA ARG A 73 -9.57 -13.73 -19.76
C ARG A 73 -9.36 -13.73 -18.24
N VAL A 74 -9.96 -14.68 -17.51
CA VAL A 74 -9.77 -14.80 -16.05
C VAL A 74 -8.32 -15.10 -15.72
N TRP A 75 -7.68 -15.99 -16.47
CA TRP A 75 -6.27 -16.34 -16.30
C TRP A 75 -5.37 -15.14 -16.52
N ILE A 76 -5.49 -14.46 -17.68
CA ILE A 76 -4.66 -13.29 -18.03
C ILE A 76 -4.86 -12.18 -17.00
N ARG A 77 -6.10 -11.88 -16.60
CA ARG A 77 -6.42 -10.85 -15.60
C ARG A 77 -5.74 -11.13 -14.26
N ASN A 78 -5.84 -12.35 -13.74
CA ASN A 78 -5.31 -12.69 -12.43
C ASN A 78 -3.77 -12.67 -12.44
N ILE A 79 -3.13 -13.23 -13.46
CA ILE A 79 -1.66 -13.23 -13.59
C ILE A 79 -1.15 -11.79 -13.77
N LEU A 80 -1.80 -11.00 -14.63
CA LEU A 80 -1.46 -9.59 -14.83
C LEU A 80 -1.65 -8.79 -13.53
N GLY A 81 -2.75 -9.02 -12.82
CA GLY A 81 -3.05 -8.33 -11.58
C GLY A 81 -1.95 -8.53 -10.51
N ILE A 82 -1.63 -9.78 -10.21
CA ILE A 82 -0.56 -10.11 -9.24
C ILE A 82 0.79 -9.54 -9.67
N LYS A 83 1.16 -9.74 -10.95
CA LYS A 83 2.45 -9.24 -11.44
C LYS A 83 2.55 -7.73 -11.38
N ALA A 84 1.51 -7.03 -11.78
CA ALA A 84 1.45 -5.57 -11.73
C ALA A 84 1.48 -5.05 -10.29
N GLN A 85 0.72 -5.69 -9.38
CA GLN A 85 0.71 -5.34 -7.97
C GLN A 85 2.11 -5.47 -7.34
N ASN A 86 2.76 -6.61 -7.53
CA ASN A 86 4.11 -6.85 -6.99
C ASN A 86 5.12 -5.83 -7.54
N THR A 87 5.09 -5.57 -8.85
CA THR A 87 5.99 -4.59 -9.48
C THR A 87 5.76 -3.19 -8.94
N MET A 88 4.50 -2.77 -8.75
CA MET A 88 4.17 -1.46 -8.18
C MET A 88 4.58 -1.36 -6.72
N GLN A 89 4.31 -2.38 -5.91
CA GLN A 89 4.71 -2.41 -4.50
C GLN A 89 6.24 -2.31 -4.35
N GLN A 90 6.99 -3.09 -5.14
CA GLN A 90 8.46 -3.02 -5.16
C GLN A 90 8.95 -1.64 -5.59
N HIS A 91 8.37 -1.05 -6.64
CA HIS A 91 8.75 0.28 -7.12
C HIS A 91 8.54 1.36 -6.06
N PHE A 92 7.37 1.38 -5.41
CA PHE A 92 7.08 2.38 -4.38
C PHE A 92 7.87 2.16 -3.09
N LEU A 93 8.10 0.90 -2.70
CA LEU A 93 8.94 0.58 -1.55
C LEU A 93 10.40 1.00 -1.80
N ASP A 94 10.96 0.67 -2.96
CA ASP A 94 12.30 1.08 -3.36
C ASP A 94 12.42 2.61 -3.39
N ARG A 95 11.43 3.29 -3.98
CA ARG A 95 11.37 4.76 -4.01
C ARG A 95 11.34 5.36 -2.61
N LEU A 96 10.56 4.79 -1.69
CA LEU A 96 10.46 5.25 -0.31
C LEU A 96 11.79 5.08 0.43
N LEU A 97 12.46 3.93 0.25
CA LEU A 97 13.74 3.64 0.90
C LEU A 97 14.89 4.54 0.40
N HIS A 98 14.79 5.02 -0.85
CA HIS A 98 15.78 5.93 -1.46
C HIS A 98 15.32 7.38 -1.49
N SER A 99 14.27 7.75 -0.77
CA SER A 99 13.80 9.13 -0.65
C SER A 99 14.42 9.85 0.53
N GLU A 100 14.52 11.18 0.44
CA GLU A 100 14.95 12.02 1.56
C GLU A 100 14.03 11.83 2.79
N TRP A 101 14.64 11.69 3.94
CA TRP A 101 13.91 11.61 5.20
C TRP A 101 13.54 13.02 5.69
N GLN A 102 12.23 13.31 5.75
CA GLN A 102 11.73 14.68 6.01
C GLN A 102 11.55 15.03 7.51
N GLY A 103 12.17 14.26 8.40
CA GLY A 103 12.31 14.62 9.81
C GLY A 103 11.16 14.24 10.75
N LYS A 104 9.94 14.63 10.49
CA LYS A 104 8.73 14.00 11.04
C LYS A 104 8.18 13.12 9.93
N GLU A 105 7.85 11.88 10.24
CA GLU A 105 7.15 11.02 9.31
C GLU A 105 5.88 11.75 8.87
N ARG A 106 5.94 12.36 7.67
CA ARG A 106 4.80 13.05 7.06
C ARG A 106 3.61 12.12 6.92
N TYR A 107 3.91 10.82 6.86
CA TYR A 107 2.95 9.74 6.81
C TYR A 107 3.23 8.77 7.95
N HIS A 108 2.21 8.44 8.74
CA HIS A 108 2.31 7.34 9.70
C HIS A 108 2.59 6.03 8.95
N SER A 109 3.37 5.14 9.55
CA SER A 109 3.72 3.83 8.95
C SER A 109 2.49 3.06 8.46
N GLY A 110 1.38 3.12 9.21
CA GLY A 110 0.11 2.53 8.79
C GLY A 110 -0.51 3.18 7.54
N ASP A 111 -0.34 4.49 7.30
CA ASP A 111 -0.81 5.14 6.06
C ASP A 111 0.04 4.71 4.86
N VAL A 112 1.36 4.61 5.03
CA VAL A 112 2.27 4.13 3.99
C VAL A 112 1.94 2.69 3.60
N ILE A 113 1.77 1.80 4.58
CA ILE A 113 1.40 0.40 4.35
C ILE A 113 0.05 0.33 3.61
N ASN A 114 -0.95 1.11 4.06
CA ASN A 114 -2.26 1.15 3.40
C ASN A 114 -2.17 1.65 1.95
N ARG A 115 -1.30 2.62 1.65
CA ARG A 115 -1.05 3.09 0.28
C ARG A 115 -0.39 1.99 -0.57
N LEU A 116 0.63 1.32 -0.04
CA LEU A 116 1.34 0.25 -0.74
C LEU A 116 0.47 -0.99 -0.97
N GLU A 117 -0.48 -1.27 -0.10
CA GLU A 117 -1.34 -2.45 -0.20
C GLU A 117 -2.66 -2.12 -0.91
N GLN A 118 -3.45 -1.22 -0.34
CA GLN A 118 -4.82 -0.97 -0.78
C GLN A 118 -4.92 -0.02 -1.97
N ASP A 119 -4.14 1.07 -1.99
CA ASP A 119 -4.19 2.02 -3.11
C ASP A 119 -3.54 1.41 -4.37
N VAL A 120 -2.42 0.68 -4.22
CA VAL A 120 -1.82 -0.08 -5.33
C VAL A 120 -2.81 -1.09 -5.88
N LYS A 121 -3.48 -1.90 -5.03
CA LYS A 121 -4.49 -2.85 -5.44
C LYS A 121 -5.64 -2.16 -6.18
N THR A 122 -6.15 -1.04 -5.67
CA THR A 122 -7.24 -0.29 -6.30
C THR A 122 -6.89 0.19 -7.71
N VAL A 123 -5.66 0.67 -7.90
CA VAL A 123 -5.16 1.11 -9.22
C VAL A 123 -4.97 -0.09 -10.16
N VAL A 124 -4.42 -1.18 -9.66
CA VAL A 124 -4.22 -2.41 -10.45
C VAL A 124 -5.57 -3.00 -10.86
N ASP A 125 -6.53 -3.14 -9.94
CA ASP A 125 -7.87 -3.65 -10.24
C ASP A 125 -8.59 -2.77 -11.27
N PHE A 126 -8.41 -1.46 -11.20
CA PHE A 126 -8.95 -0.56 -12.20
C PHE A 126 -8.42 -0.85 -13.60
N ILE A 127 -7.11 -1.03 -13.77
CA ILE A 127 -6.48 -1.25 -15.08
C ILE A 127 -6.73 -2.67 -15.59
N THR A 128 -6.75 -3.66 -14.71
CA THR A 128 -6.85 -5.08 -15.09
C THR A 128 -8.29 -5.58 -15.21
N GLU A 129 -9.22 -4.94 -14.51
CA GLU A 129 -10.62 -5.39 -14.48
C GLU A 129 -11.60 -4.30 -14.95
N VAL A 130 -11.60 -3.12 -14.30
CA VAL A 130 -12.64 -2.11 -14.52
C VAL A 130 -12.55 -1.52 -15.92
N LEU A 131 -11.38 -1.10 -16.35
CA LEU A 131 -11.15 -0.48 -17.67
C LEU A 131 -11.41 -1.45 -18.83
N PRO A 132 -10.88 -2.69 -18.85
CA PRO A 132 -11.20 -3.67 -19.90
C PRO A 132 -12.68 -4.05 -19.92
N ASN A 133 -13.33 -4.15 -18.74
CA ASN A 133 -14.77 -4.41 -18.67
C ASN A 133 -15.58 -3.25 -19.26
N ALA A 134 -15.22 -1.99 -18.92
CA ALA A 134 -15.89 -0.81 -19.45
C ALA A 134 -15.78 -0.74 -20.98
N LEU A 135 -14.58 -1.01 -21.53
CA LEU A 135 -14.35 -1.03 -22.99
C LEU A 135 -15.14 -2.15 -23.65
N SER A 136 -15.15 -3.37 -23.08
CA SER A 136 -15.93 -4.49 -23.60
C SER A 136 -17.43 -4.22 -23.55
N THR A 137 -17.92 -3.61 -22.47
CA THR A 137 -19.34 -3.23 -22.32
C THR A 137 -19.74 -2.17 -23.33
N ALA A 138 -18.89 -1.15 -23.55
CA ALA A 138 -19.13 -0.14 -24.58
C ALA A 138 -19.12 -0.74 -26.00
N ALA A 139 -18.16 -1.61 -26.30
CA ALA A 139 -18.10 -2.31 -27.57
C ALA A 139 -19.34 -3.21 -27.80
N MET A 140 -19.77 -3.95 -26.73
CA MET A 140 -21.00 -4.75 -26.79
C MET A 140 -22.22 -3.90 -27.09
N PHE A 141 -22.36 -2.76 -26.45
CA PHE A 141 -23.46 -1.82 -26.70
C PHE A 141 -23.49 -1.37 -28.15
N VAL A 142 -22.37 -0.90 -28.69
CA VAL A 142 -22.26 -0.40 -30.05
C VAL A 142 -22.55 -1.52 -31.06
N CYS A 143 -21.90 -2.67 -30.91
CA CYS A 143 -22.08 -3.80 -31.82
C CYS A 143 -23.48 -4.39 -31.75
N ALA A 144 -24.08 -4.53 -30.57
CA ALA A 144 -25.45 -5.03 -30.41
C ALA A 144 -26.48 -4.05 -30.97
N PHE A 145 -26.25 -2.73 -30.83
CA PHE A 145 -27.10 -1.70 -31.42
C PHE A 145 -27.10 -1.79 -32.93
N PHE A 146 -25.93 -1.82 -33.57
CA PHE A 146 -25.84 -1.91 -35.02
C PHE A 146 -26.38 -3.25 -35.56
N TYR A 147 -26.22 -4.32 -34.81
CA TYR A 147 -26.80 -5.61 -35.18
C TYR A 147 -28.33 -5.57 -35.08
N LEU A 148 -28.90 -5.03 -34.01
CA LEU A 148 -30.35 -4.84 -33.92
C LEU A 148 -30.88 -3.87 -34.97
N TRP A 149 -30.16 -2.79 -35.27
CA TRP A 149 -30.49 -1.83 -36.33
C TRP A 149 -30.57 -2.50 -37.71
N SER A 150 -29.67 -3.40 -38.02
CA SER A 150 -29.68 -4.15 -39.30
C SER A 150 -30.88 -5.10 -39.41
N MET A 151 -31.51 -5.48 -38.30
CA MET A 151 -32.69 -6.34 -38.29
C MET A 151 -34.02 -5.55 -38.25
N ASP A 152 -34.10 -4.57 -37.35
CA ASP A 152 -35.25 -3.66 -37.20
C ASP A 152 -34.79 -2.31 -36.61
N ALA A 153 -34.77 -1.28 -37.45
CA ALA A 153 -34.31 0.06 -37.07
C ALA A 153 -35.22 0.74 -36.02
N VAL A 154 -36.54 0.47 -36.09
CA VAL A 154 -37.51 1.09 -35.17
C VAL A 154 -37.31 0.54 -33.76
N LEU A 155 -37.18 -0.79 -33.62
CA LEU A 155 -36.95 -1.42 -32.34
C LEU A 155 -35.60 -1.00 -31.73
N ALA A 156 -34.57 -0.85 -32.57
CA ALA A 156 -33.25 -0.36 -32.15
C ALA A 156 -33.33 1.04 -31.55
N VAL A 157 -34.03 1.98 -32.20
CA VAL A 157 -34.22 3.34 -31.69
C VAL A 157 -35.05 3.36 -30.42
N ILE A 158 -36.15 2.63 -30.34
CA ILE A 158 -36.98 2.54 -29.13
C ILE A 158 -36.16 2.02 -27.95
N THR A 159 -35.35 0.98 -28.15
CA THR A 159 -34.52 0.38 -27.11
C THR A 159 -33.51 1.37 -26.56
N VAL A 160 -32.87 2.18 -27.42
CA VAL A 160 -31.89 3.19 -27.02
C VAL A 160 -32.57 4.41 -26.42
N ALA A 161 -33.73 4.83 -26.91
CA ALA A 161 -34.49 5.99 -26.39
C ALA A 161 -34.91 5.82 -24.90
N ILE A 162 -35.00 4.59 -24.42
CA ILE A 162 -35.29 4.27 -23.04
C ILE A 162 -34.07 4.55 -22.13
N LEU A 163 -32.83 4.44 -22.63
CA LEU A 163 -31.59 4.57 -21.81
C LEU A 163 -31.39 5.94 -21.15
N PRO A 164 -31.63 7.10 -21.82
CA PRO A 164 -31.49 8.41 -21.17
C PRO A 164 -32.34 8.55 -19.91
N VAL A 165 -33.55 7.98 -19.90
CA VAL A 165 -34.42 7.97 -18.72
C VAL A 165 -33.76 7.24 -17.55
N PHE A 166 -33.14 6.11 -17.83
CA PHE A 166 -32.42 5.33 -16.80
C PHE A 166 -31.14 6.04 -16.33
N ILE A 167 -30.41 6.70 -17.22
CA ILE A 167 -29.23 7.49 -16.86
C ILE A 167 -29.62 8.64 -15.93
N LEU A 168 -30.73 9.32 -16.20
CA LEU A 168 -31.23 10.42 -15.36
C LEU A 168 -31.65 9.91 -13.97
N LEU A 169 -32.39 8.80 -13.91
CA LEU A 169 -32.79 8.14 -12.67
C LEU A 169 -31.57 7.63 -11.88
N SER A 170 -30.57 7.07 -12.59
CA SER A 170 -29.34 6.58 -11.96
C SER A 170 -28.53 7.68 -11.30
N ARG A 171 -28.53 8.90 -11.85
CA ARG A 171 -27.84 10.06 -11.27
C ARG A 171 -28.42 10.45 -9.91
N ILE A 172 -29.74 10.46 -9.79
CA ILE A 172 -30.44 10.72 -8.52
C ILE A 172 -30.12 9.60 -7.52
N TYR A 173 -30.14 8.35 -7.98
CA TYR A 173 -29.77 7.18 -7.17
C TYR A 173 -28.34 7.28 -6.64
N VAL A 174 -27.36 7.52 -7.50
CA VAL A 174 -25.94 7.58 -7.12
C VAL A 174 -25.68 8.66 -6.09
N ASN A 175 -26.29 9.84 -6.24
CA ASN A 175 -26.09 10.94 -5.29
C ASN A 175 -26.66 10.62 -3.90
N ARG A 176 -27.87 10.08 -3.83
CA ARG A 176 -28.46 9.64 -2.55
C ARG A 176 -27.71 8.45 -1.94
N MET A 177 -27.32 7.49 -2.75
CA MET A 177 -26.56 6.33 -2.29
C MET A 177 -25.19 6.71 -1.73
N ARG A 178 -24.50 7.69 -2.34
CA ARG A 178 -23.25 8.28 -1.80
C ARG A 178 -23.46 8.87 -0.41
N MET A 179 -24.56 9.61 -0.18
CA MET A 179 -24.89 10.16 1.13
C MET A 179 -25.07 9.06 2.18
N TYR A 180 -25.86 8.03 1.88
CA TYR A 180 -26.05 6.90 2.80
C TYR A 180 -24.75 6.13 3.05
N THR A 181 -23.96 5.88 2.01
CA THR A 181 -22.68 5.18 2.13
C THR A 181 -21.68 5.97 2.98
N ARG A 182 -21.66 7.31 2.87
CA ARG A 182 -20.80 8.15 3.71
C ARG A 182 -21.19 8.07 5.18
N LYS A 183 -22.50 8.08 5.50
CA LYS A 183 -22.99 7.90 6.88
C LYS A 183 -22.60 6.53 7.44
N VAL A 184 -22.83 5.46 6.68
CA VAL A 184 -22.44 4.10 7.09
C VAL A 184 -20.93 3.99 7.34
N ARG A 185 -20.09 4.56 6.44
CA ARG A 185 -18.62 4.55 6.64
C ARG A 185 -18.20 5.34 7.87
N GLY A 186 -18.84 6.46 8.16
CA GLY A 186 -18.55 7.22 9.39
C GLY A 186 -18.82 6.41 10.66
N CYS A 187 -19.99 5.75 10.74
CA CYS A 187 -20.30 4.88 11.88
C CYS A 187 -19.41 3.64 11.95
N ASP A 188 -19.07 3.04 10.81
CA ASP A 188 -18.17 1.90 10.73
C ASP A 188 -16.76 2.26 11.24
N SER A 189 -16.24 3.42 10.86
CA SER A 189 -14.98 3.95 11.39
C SER A 189 -15.02 4.15 12.91
N THR A 190 -16.15 4.61 13.47
CA THR A 190 -16.33 4.74 14.92
C THR A 190 -16.30 3.38 15.61
N VAL A 191 -16.98 2.37 15.05
CA VAL A 191 -16.97 1.00 15.57
C VAL A 191 -15.55 0.42 15.54
N GLN A 192 -14.82 0.58 14.44
CA GLN A 192 -13.44 0.13 14.31
C GLN A 192 -12.51 0.81 15.31
N SER A 193 -12.66 2.13 15.51
CA SER A 193 -11.86 2.88 16.48
C SER A 193 -12.08 2.36 17.91
N ILE A 194 -13.35 2.14 18.31
CA ILE A 194 -13.66 1.59 19.65
C ILE A 194 -13.05 0.20 19.83
N MET A 195 -13.14 -0.68 18.83
CA MET A 195 -12.54 -2.01 18.88
C MET A 195 -11.01 -1.94 18.99
N GLN A 196 -10.38 -1.13 18.15
CA GLN A 196 -8.92 -0.97 18.14
C GLN A 196 -8.41 -0.42 19.48
N GLU A 197 -9.06 0.62 20.01
CA GLU A 197 -8.73 1.22 21.31
C GLU A 197 -8.88 0.20 22.44
N THR A 198 -9.98 -0.54 22.46
CA THR A 198 -10.26 -1.56 23.48
C THR A 198 -9.25 -2.70 23.46
N VAL A 199 -8.87 -3.18 22.27
CA VAL A 199 -7.86 -4.23 22.11
C VAL A 199 -6.48 -3.74 22.49
N ARG A 200 -6.09 -2.54 22.04
CA ARG A 200 -4.80 -1.92 22.36
C ARG A 200 -4.60 -1.71 23.84
N HIS A 201 -5.65 -1.31 24.55
CA HIS A 201 -5.62 -1.05 25.99
C HIS A 201 -6.29 -2.17 26.81
N ARG A 202 -6.28 -3.42 26.30
CA ARG A 202 -6.95 -4.56 26.95
C ARG A 202 -6.54 -4.76 28.41
N MET A 203 -5.27 -4.53 28.75
CA MET A 203 -4.78 -4.64 30.12
C MET A 203 -5.45 -3.59 31.01
N LEU A 204 -5.54 -2.35 30.56
CA LEU A 204 -6.21 -1.27 31.28
C LEU A 204 -7.70 -1.57 31.48
N VAL A 205 -8.39 -2.02 30.42
CA VAL A 205 -9.81 -2.40 30.48
C VAL A 205 -10.06 -3.51 31.52
N LYS A 206 -9.15 -4.48 31.62
CA LYS A 206 -9.24 -5.57 32.63
C LYS A 206 -8.95 -5.08 34.04
N THR A 207 -7.92 -4.26 34.23
CA THR A 207 -7.50 -3.78 35.57
C THR A 207 -8.50 -2.76 36.13
N MET A 208 -9.18 -2.01 35.27
CA MET A 208 -10.25 -1.06 35.66
C MET A 208 -11.64 -1.72 35.74
N GLU A 209 -11.74 -3.03 35.47
CA GLU A 209 -12.99 -3.82 35.50
C GLU A 209 -14.12 -3.22 34.62
N CYS A 210 -13.75 -2.46 33.59
CA CYS A 210 -14.70 -1.73 32.74
C CYS A 210 -15.11 -2.47 31.45
N SER A 211 -14.92 -3.80 31.40
CA SER A 211 -15.23 -4.64 30.22
C SER A 211 -16.68 -4.50 29.78
N SER A 212 -17.64 -4.50 30.72
CA SER A 212 -19.07 -4.34 30.43
C SER A 212 -19.40 -2.97 29.84
N SER A 213 -18.77 -1.92 30.34
CA SER A 213 -18.94 -0.55 29.81
C SER A 213 -18.41 -0.42 28.38
N MET A 214 -17.24 -1.01 28.07
CA MET A 214 -16.68 -1.00 26.72
C MET A 214 -17.56 -1.81 25.74
N THR A 215 -18.10 -2.95 26.18
CA THR A 215 -19.02 -3.74 25.37
C THR A 215 -20.32 -2.98 25.10
N ALA A 216 -20.87 -2.31 26.11
CA ALA A 216 -22.07 -1.49 25.95
C ALA A 216 -21.83 -0.29 24.99
N ARG A 217 -20.68 0.36 25.09
CA ARG A 217 -20.27 1.43 24.16
C ARG A 217 -20.16 0.92 22.73
N LEU A 218 -19.58 -0.26 22.51
CA LEU A 218 -19.51 -0.90 21.22
C LEU A 218 -20.90 -1.24 20.67
N GLU A 219 -21.78 -1.79 21.51
CA GLU A 219 -23.15 -2.14 21.13
C GLU A 219 -23.98 -0.92 20.72
N ALA A 220 -23.84 0.19 21.42
CA ALA A 220 -24.48 1.45 21.07
C ALA A 220 -24.02 1.93 19.67
N ALA A 221 -22.71 1.95 19.41
CA ALA A 221 -22.17 2.33 18.11
C ALA A 221 -22.60 1.38 16.98
N GLN A 222 -22.66 0.07 17.26
CA GLN A 222 -23.15 -0.92 16.31
C GLN A 222 -24.66 -0.80 16.05
N SER A 223 -25.44 -0.37 17.06
CA SER A 223 -26.87 -0.12 16.90
C SER A 223 -27.12 1.07 15.96
N GLU A 224 -26.35 2.15 16.11
CA GLU A 224 -26.39 3.30 15.20
C GLU A 224 -26.00 2.88 13.78
N LEU A 225 -24.89 2.12 13.62
CA LEU A 225 -24.46 1.56 12.35
C LEU A 225 -25.58 0.74 11.69
N ARG A 226 -26.22 -0.16 12.44
CA ARG A 226 -27.36 -0.97 11.96
C ARG A 226 -28.50 -0.10 11.45
N GLY A 227 -28.80 1.03 12.13
CA GLY A 227 -29.81 1.98 11.69
C GLY A 227 -29.50 2.58 10.32
N HIS A 228 -28.28 3.04 10.12
CA HIS A 228 -27.83 3.61 8.84
C HIS A 228 -27.73 2.56 7.73
N VAL A 229 -27.27 1.35 8.04
CA VAL A 229 -27.25 0.22 7.09
C VAL A 229 -28.66 -0.14 6.64
N ARG A 230 -29.64 -0.23 7.57
CA ARG A 230 -31.05 -0.47 7.21
C ARG A 230 -31.60 0.60 6.28
N GLY A 231 -31.30 1.90 6.55
CA GLY A 231 -31.71 3.01 5.68
C GLY A 231 -31.12 2.89 4.29
N ARG A 232 -29.81 2.62 4.18
CA ARG A 232 -29.12 2.37 2.91
C ARG A 232 -29.72 1.19 2.15
N THR A 233 -29.96 0.08 2.85
CA THR A 233 -30.50 -1.15 2.24
C THR A 233 -31.92 -0.94 1.71
N LYS A 234 -32.81 -0.31 2.48
CA LYS A 234 -34.17 0.04 2.01
C LYS A 234 -34.14 0.85 0.73
N PHE A 235 -33.31 1.90 0.70
CA PHE A 235 -33.15 2.74 -0.49
C PHE A 235 -32.54 1.95 -1.67
N SER A 236 -31.54 1.10 -1.43
CA SER A 236 -30.93 0.26 -2.46
C SER A 236 -31.91 -0.74 -3.05
N VAL A 237 -32.70 -1.42 -2.20
CA VAL A 237 -33.72 -2.39 -2.64
C VAL A 237 -34.79 -1.71 -3.48
N PHE A 238 -35.32 -0.58 -3.01
CA PHE A 238 -36.32 0.18 -3.75
C PHE A 238 -35.80 0.64 -5.12
N SER A 239 -34.60 1.18 -5.15
CA SER A 239 -33.97 1.64 -6.40
C SER A 239 -33.67 0.51 -7.37
N ASN A 240 -33.17 -0.63 -6.86
CA ASN A 240 -32.97 -1.82 -7.69
C ASN A 240 -34.28 -2.37 -8.24
N LEU A 241 -35.35 -2.34 -7.45
CA LEU A 241 -36.68 -2.74 -7.91
C LEU A 241 -37.13 -1.84 -9.06
N MET A 242 -37.04 -0.51 -8.93
CA MET A 242 -37.41 0.42 -9.99
C MET A 242 -36.59 0.25 -11.26
N LEU A 243 -35.26 0.08 -11.12
CA LEU A 243 -34.38 -0.16 -12.28
C LEU A 243 -34.72 -1.48 -12.98
N ASN A 244 -34.90 -2.57 -12.22
CA ASN A 244 -35.24 -3.86 -12.79
C ASN A 244 -36.62 -3.88 -13.44
N THR A 245 -37.62 -3.20 -12.85
CA THR A 245 -38.95 -3.04 -13.46
C THR A 245 -38.84 -2.29 -14.78
N GLY A 246 -38.04 -1.23 -14.86
CA GLY A 246 -37.82 -0.52 -16.12
C GLY A 246 -37.14 -1.38 -17.20
N PHE A 247 -36.14 -2.17 -16.84
CA PHE A 247 -35.53 -3.12 -17.79
C PHE A 247 -36.50 -4.20 -18.24
N SER A 248 -37.34 -4.71 -17.32
CA SER A 248 -38.38 -5.68 -17.64
C SER A 248 -39.46 -5.10 -18.56
N LEU A 249 -39.84 -3.84 -18.38
CA LEU A 249 -40.72 -3.13 -19.30
C LEU A 249 -40.11 -2.98 -20.68
N GLY A 250 -38.83 -2.62 -20.79
CA GLY A 250 -38.13 -2.57 -22.06
C GLY A 250 -38.06 -3.93 -22.78
N TYR A 251 -37.86 -4.99 -22.02
CA TYR A 251 -37.91 -6.37 -22.54
C TYR A 251 -39.33 -6.74 -23.02
N LEU A 252 -40.36 -6.36 -22.25
CA LEU A 252 -41.76 -6.61 -22.60
C LEU A 252 -42.18 -5.85 -23.84
N VAL A 253 -41.74 -4.60 -24.02
CA VAL A 253 -41.95 -3.82 -25.24
C VAL A 253 -41.31 -4.52 -26.45
N ALA A 254 -40.08 -4.99 -26.32
CA ALA A 254 -39.41 -5.74 -27.37
C ALA A 254 -40.09 -7.06 -27.68
N PHE A 255 -40.61 -7.76 -26.65
CA PHE A 255 -41.39 -8.98 -26.84
C PHE A 255 -42.71 -8.70 -27.60
N LEU A 256 -43.45 -7.68 -27.15
CA LEU A 256 -44.71 -7.30 -27.79
C LEU A 256 -44.49 -6.88 -29.27
N TRP A 257 -43.47 -6.07 -29.51
CA TRP A 257 -43.09 -5.67 -30.89
C TRP A 257 -42.73 -6.87 -31.77
N GLY A 258 -41.88 -7.76 -31.24
CA GLY A 258 -41.50 -8.99 -31.92
C GLY A 258 -42.68 -9.92 -32.14
N ALA A 259 -43.61 -10.04 -31.21
CA ALA A 259 -44.79 -10.87 -31.31
C ALA A 259 -45.78 -10.34 -32.40
N ILE A 260 -46.00 -9.04 -32.46
CA ILE A 260 -46.83 -8.39 -33.53
C ILE A 260 -46.19 -8.66 -34.90
N ARG A 261 -44.88 -8.39 -35.03
CA ARG A 261 -44.16 -8.61 -36.29
C ARG A 261 -44.13 -10.09 -36.71
N LEU A 262 -44.11 -11.02 -35.73
CA LEU A 262 -44.19 -12.44 -36.01
C LEU A 262 -45.59 -12.83 -36.46
N TYR A 263 -46.63 -12.28 -35.82
CA TYR A 263 -48.03 -12.49 -36.22
C TYR A 263 -48.29 -12.00 -37.65
N ASP A 264 -47.72 -10.84 -38.02
CA ASP A 264 -47.80 -10.28 -39.37
C ASP A 264 -46.88 -11.00 -40.39
N HIS A 265 -46.23 -12.09 -40.00
CA HIS A 265 -45.27 -12.87 -40.80
C HIS A 265 -44.11 -12.05 -41.39
N THR A 266 -43.78 -10.89 -40.80
CA THR A 266 -42.68 -10.01 -41.26
C THR A 266 -41.33 -10.43 -40.73
N ILE A 267 -41.27 -11.19 -39.66
CA ILE A 267 -40.05 -11.74 -39.06
C ILE A 267 -40.19 -13.22 -38.77
N THR A 268 -39.05 -13.91 -38.60
CA THR A 268 -39.02 -15.32 -38.21
C THR A 268 -38.97 -15.48 -36.67
N PHE A 269 -39.28 -16.67 -36.20
CA PHE A 269 -39.20 -16.99 -34.76
C PHE A 269 -37.75 -16.88 -34.25
N GLY A 270 -36.76 -17.22 -35.08
CA GLY A 270 -35.33 -17.00 -34.76
C GLY A 270 -34.98 -15.52 -34.65
N MET A 271 -35.53 -14.64 -35.50
CA MET A 271 -35.33 -13.19 -35.37
C MET A 271 -35.94 -12.64 -34.08
N MET A 272 -37.11 -13.08 -33.69
CA MET A 272 -37.73 -12.68 -32.41
C MET A 272 -36.84 -13.04 -31.20
N THR A 273 -36.29 -14.26 -31.19
CA THR A 273 -35.37 -14.67 -30.10
C THR A 273 -34.09 -13.86 -30.10
N ALA A 274 -33.56 -13.49 -31.27
CA ALA A 274 -32.40 -12.60 -31.38
C ALA A 274 -32.70 -11.18 -30.86
N PHE A 275 -33.90 -10.62 -31.17
CA PHE A 275 -34.34 -9.32 -30.65
C PHE A 275 -34.27 -9.27 -29.12
N LEU A 276 -34.84 -10.26 -28.44
CA LEU A 276 -34.86 -10.32 -27.00
C LEU A 276 -33.45 -10.38 -26.39
N GLN A 277 -32.57 -11.15 -27.00
CA GLN A 277 -31.17 -11.21 -26.52
C GLN A 277 -30.41 -9.92 -26.78
N LEU A 278 -30.57 -9.29 -27.93
CA LEU A 278 -29.89 -8.03 -28.27
C LEU A 278 -30.39 -6.88 -27.41
N VAL A 279 -31.69 -6.79 -27.14
CA VAL A 279 -32.26 -5.79 -26.23
C VAL A 279 -31.66 -5.92 -24.83
N TYR A 280 -31.56 -7.16 -24.28
CA TYR A 280 -30.91 -7.40 -23.01
C TYR A 280 -29.44 -6.92 -23.01
N ARG A 281 -28.69 -7.17 -24.08
CA ARG A 281 -27.27 -6.77 -24.22
C ARG A 281 -27.12 -5.25 -24.38
N ILE A 282 -28.05 -4.57 -25.01
CA ILE A 282 -28.08 -3.09 -25.12
C ILE A 282 -28.40 -2.44 -23.77
N GLN A 283 -29.21 -3.08 -22.94
CA GLN A 283 -29.59 -2.57 -21.63
C GLN A 283 -28.53 -2.83 -20.54
N SER A 284 -27.69 -3.86 -20.67
CA SER A 284 -26.69 -4.24 -19.65
C SER A 284 -25.70 -3.13 -19.28
N PRO A 285 -25.20 -2.29 -20.22
CA PRO A 285 -24.31 -1.17 -19.91
C PRO A 285 -24.87 -0.18 -18.88
N ALA A 286 -26.18 0.05 -18.90
CA ALA A 286 -26.81 0.95 -17.93
C ALA A 286 -26.72 0.43 -16.49
N ARG A 287 -26.67 -0.88 -16.30
CA ARG A 287 -26.42 -1.53 -14.98
C ARG A 287 -24.95 -1.37 -14.57
N ASP A 288 -24.03 -1.50 -15.52
CA ASP A 288 -22.58 -1.49 -15.26
C ASP A 288 -22.06 -0.10 -14.90
N ILE A 289 -22.66 0.98 -15.42
CA ILE A 289 -22.29 2.37 -15.09
C ILE A 289 -22.32 2.62 -13.59
N THR A 290 -23.25 2.04 -12.86
CA THR A 290 -23.37 2.20 -11.40
C THR A 290 -22.16 1.62 -10.63
N ARG A 291 -21.44 0.68 -11.22
CA ARG A 291 -20.24 0.02 -10.67
C ARG A 291 -18.96 0.68 -11.16
N ILE A 292 -18.91 1.09 -12.44
CA ILE A 292 -17.74 1.66 -13.10
C ILE A 292 -17.42 3.06 -12.55
N ALA A 293 -18.41 3.92 -12.35
CA ALA A 293 -18.20 5.30 -11.94
C ALA A 293 -17.56 5.43 -10.54
N PRO A 294 -18.01 4.72 -9.49
CA PRO A 294 -17.32 4.73 -8.20
C PRO A 294 -15.91 4.16 -8.24
N ALA A 295 -15.69 3.09 -9.01
CA ALA A 295 -14.37 2.47 -9.18
C ALA A 295 -13.39 3.41 -9.88
N PHE A 296 -13.86 4.17 -10.87
CA PHE A 296 -13.05 5.19 -11.55
C PHE A 296 -12.60 6.28 -10.58
N VAL A 297 -13.52 6.82 -9.76
CA VAL A 297 -13.19 7.85 -8.74
C VAL A 297 -12.22 7.30 -7.70
N ALA A 298 -12.45 6.06 -7.23
CA ALA A 298 -11.55 5.43 -6.26
C ALA A 298 -10.13 5.25 -6.83
N ALA A 299 -10.02 4.81 -8.09
CA ALA A 299 -8.72 4.65 -8.75
C ALA A 299 -7.99 5.98 -8.94
N ILE A 300 -8.70 7.06 -9.26
CA ILE A 300 -8.12 8.40 -9.35
C ILE A 300 -7.54 8.82 -8.00
N THR A 301 -8.33 8.72 -6.94
CA THR A 301 -7.91 9.12 -5.60
C THR A 301 -6.72 8.28 -5.12
N ALA A 302 -6.75 6.97 -5.35
CA ALA A 302 -5.62 6.08 -5.03
C ALA A 302 -4.36 6.45 -5.82
N ALA A 303 -4.50 6.75 -7.11
CA ALA A 303 -3.38 7.17 -7.95
C ALA A 303 -2.78 8.52 -7.51
N GLU A 304 -3.61 9.48 -7.07
CA GLU A 304 -3.14 10.76 -6.52
C GLU A 304 -2.33 10.54 -5.24
N ARG A 305 -2.81 9.70 -4.32
CA ARG A 305 -2.11 9.37 -3.07
C ARG A 305 -0.78 8.63 -3.32
N LEU A 306 -0.73 7.74 -4.30
CA LEU A 306 0.51 7.06 -4.70
C LEU A 306 1.50 8.04 -5.34
N ARG A 307 1.01 8.98 -6.14
CA ARG A 307 1.84 10.02 -6.75
C ARG A 307 2.47 10.96 -5.71
N GLU A 308 1.79 11.21 -4.59
CA GLU A 308 2.38 11.96 -3.47
C GLU A 308 3.65 11.28 -2.94
N LEU A 309 3.67 9.93 -2.84
CA LEU A 309 4.87 9.18 -2.44
C LEU A 309 5.99 9.31 -3.47
N GLU A 310 5.65 9.34 -4.76
CA GLU A 310 6.63 9.48 -5.83
C GLU A 310 7.24 10.89 -5.91
N GLN A 311 6.52 11.91 -5.43
CA GLN A 311 6.97 13.30 -5.39
C GLN A 311 7.96 13.59 -4.25
N ILE A 312 8.16 12.68 -3.30
CA ILE A 312 9.22 12.83 -2.30
C ILE A 312 10.57 12.86 -3.02
N PRO A 313 11.41 13.90 -2.79
CA PRO A 313 12.69 13.99 -3.45
C PRO A 313 13.53 12.73 -3.21
N PRO A 314 14.26 12.24 -4.22
CA PRO A 314 15.21 11.16 -4.00
C PRO A 314 16.41 11.68 -3.20
N GLU A 315 16.91 10.86 -2.29
CA GLU A 315 18.16 11.13 -1.62
C GLU A 315 19.31 11.12 -2.64
N PRO A 316 20.29 12.06 -2.52
CA PRO A 316 21.45 12.08 -3.42
C PRO A 316 22.18 10.72 -3.38
N CYS A 317 22.19 10.01 -4.50
CA CYS A 317 22.78 8.68 -4.60
C CYS A 317 24.22 8.79 -5.11
N GLU A 318 25.15 9.04 -4.21
CA GLU A 318 26.58 8.97 -4.50
C GLU A 318 27.16 7.64 -4.00
N LYS A 319 28.30 7.23 -4.58
CA LYS A 319 29.00 6.04 -4.11
C LYS A 319 29.45 6.22 -2.66
N PRO A 320 29.29 5.20 -1.80
CA PRO A 320 29.80 5.26 -0.43
C PRO A 320 31.26 5.66 -0.39
N HIS A 321 31.59 6.70 0.39
CA HIS A 321 32.95 7.19 0.57
C HIS A 321 33.48 6.80 1.95
N LEU A 322 34.28 5.75 2.00
CA LEU A 322 34.92 5.28 3.22
C LEU A 322 36.19 6.09 3.48
N MET A 323 36.18 6.89 4.54
CA MET A 323 37.33 7.64 5.02
C MET A 323 38.23 6.74 5.89
N ARG A 324 39.53 6.92 5.84
CA ARG A 324 40.50 6.11 6.59
C ARG A 324 40.84 6.74 7.95
N GLY A 325 41.08 5.90 8.94
CA GLY A 325 41.50 6.32 10.27
C GLY A 325 40.36 6.78 11.16
N THR A 326 40.72 7.40 12.29
CA THR A 326 39.76 7.88 13.28
C THR A 326 39.11 9.18 12.81
N LEU A 327 37.80 9.25 12.81
CA LEU A 327 37.00 10.36 12.29
C LEU A 327 36.38 11.17 13.43
N GLY A 328 36.35 12.48 13.27
CA GLY A 328 35.58 13.40 14.12
C GLY A 328 34.42 14.02 13.38
N VAL A 329 33.55 14.71 14.12
CA VAL A 329 32.43 15.48 13.58
C VAL A 329 32.51 16.90 14.10
N ARG A 330 32.56 17.89 13.20
CA ARG A 330 32.56 19.29 13.55
C ARG A 330 31.31 19.98 13.09
N MET A 331 30.60 20.60 14.01
CA MET A 331 29.42 21.43 13.78
C MET A 331 29.81 22.89 13.96
N GLN A 332 29.46 23.77 13.01
CA GLN A 332 29.76 25.20 13.02
C GLN A 332 28.49 26.01 12.75
N ASP A 333 28.04 26.75 13.74
CA ASP A 333 26.87 27.64 13.73
C ASP A 333 25.60 26.99 13.15
N VAL A 334 25.40 25.71 13.49
CA VAL A 334 24.33 24.89 12.96
C VAL A 334 22.99 25.32 13.55
N THR A 335 22.07 25.72 12.68
CA THR A 335 20.67 25.99 13.03
C THR A 335 19.77 25.04 12.25
N TYR A 336 18.74 24.51 12.92
CA TYR A 336 17.76 23.66 12.28
C TYR A 336 16.35 23.90 12.82
N SER A 337 15.39 24.07 11.89
CA SER A 337 13.96 24.15 12.15
C SER A 337 13.22 23.08 11.37
N TYR A 338 12.24 22.42 12.00
CA TYR A 338 11.35 21.52 11.29
C TYR A 338 10.39 22.28 10.35
N PRO A 339 9.80 21.63 9.35
CA PRO A 339 8.88 22.28 8.41
C PRO A 339 7.64 22.93 9.05
N ASP A 340 7.30 22.55 10.28
CA ASP A 340 6.24 23.16 11.09
C ASP A 340 6.66 24.50 11.73
N GLY A 341 7.85 25.00 11.45
CA GLY A 341 8.40 26.26 11.94
C GLY A 341 9.01 26.16 13.34
N ASN A 342 9.03 24.98 13.96
CA ASN A 342 9.62 24.80 15.28
C ASN A 342 11.15 24.74 15.17
N GLU A 343 11.84 25.78 15.68
CA GLU A 343 13.31 25.84 15.76
C GLU A 343 13.78 24.94 16.90
N VAL A 344 14.62 23.97 16.59
CA VAL A 344 15.07 22.93 17.56
C VAL A 344 16.56 23.06 17.86
N ILE A 345 17.35 23.60 16.95
CA ILE A 345 18.77 23.85 17.14
C ILE A 345 19.08 25.27 16.68
N ASN A 346 19.73 26.05 17.52
CA ASN A 346 20.08 27.45 17.23
C ASN A 346 21.58 27.65 17.40
N SER A 347 22.28 28.00 16.30
CA SER A 347 23.70 28.36 16.22
C SER A 347 24.64 27.43 17.02
N LEU A 348 24.40 26.11 16.95
CA LEU A 348 25.18 25.13 17.69
C LEU A 348 26.56 24.96 17.02
N SER A 349 27.61 25.22 17.80
CA SER A 349 28.99 24.94 17.38
C SER A 349 29.62 23.98 18.40
N PHE A 350 30.06 22.80 17.92
CA PHE A 350 30.72 21.79 18.73
C PHE A 350 31.65 20.92 17.90
N ASP A 351 32.78 20.49 18.49
CA ASP A 351 33.74 19.60 17.84
C ASP A 351 33.83 18.25 18.59
N PHE A 352 33.20 17.21 18.04
CA PHE A 352 33.34 15.83 18.49
C PHE A 352 34.69 15.31 17.99
N LYS A 353 35.72 15.42 18.84
CA LYS A 353 37.10 15.12 18.46
C LYS A 353 37.28 13.65 18.09
N PRO A 354 38.14 13.35 17.09
CA PRO A 354 38.46 11.97 16.72
C PRO A 354 38.98 11.15 17.90
N GLY A 355 38.47 9.92 18.07
CA GLY A 355 38.92 8.99 19.12
C GLY A 355 38.46 9.33 20.54
N THR A 356 37.50 10.25 20.70
CA THR A 356 36.97 10.61 22.02
C THR A 356 35.54 10.12 22.22
N CYS A 357 35.20 9.93 23.49
CA CYS A 357 33.82 9.71 23.92
C CYS A 357 33.20 11.07 24.31
N THR A 358 32.00 11.33 23.77
CA THR A 358 31.23 12.54 24.08
C THR A 358 29.84 12.18 24.60
N ALA A 359 29.41 12.80 25.69
CA ALA A 359 28.02 12.74 26.16
C ALA A 359 27.26 13.99 25.77
N ILE A 360 26.07 13.81 25.19
CA ILE A 360 25.09 14.87 24.88
C ILE A 360 24.00 14.81 25.96
N LEU A 361 23.86 15.91 26.69
CA LEU A 361 22.91 16.08 27.79
C LEU A 361 21.89 17.18 27.44
N GLY A 362 20.69 17.06 27.94
CA GLY A 362 19.63 18.08 27.79
C GLY A 362 18.26 17.51 28.13
N GLU A 363 17.28 18.36 28.30
CA GLU A 363 15.91 17.95 28.59
C GLU A 363 15.29 17.13 27.45
N THR A 364 14.20 16.40 27.75
CA THR A 364 13.45 15.68 26.73
C THR A 364 12.84 16.70 25.76
N GLY A 365 13.06 16.52 24.47
CA GLY A 365 12.61 17.48 23.45
C GLY A 365 13.64 18.55 23.07
N ALA A 366 14.77 18.67 23.77
CA ALA A 366 15.84 19.64 23.46
C ALA A 366 16.62 19.40 22.15
N GLY A 367 16.15 18.55 21.25
CA GLY A 367 16.78 18.36 19.95
C GLY A 367 17.96 17.39 19.90
N LYS A 368 18.22 16.62 20.95
CA LYS A 368 19.36 15.69 21.00
C LYS A 368 19.37 14.69 19.83
N THR A 369 18.28 13.98 19.60
CA THR A 369 18.14 13.04 18.48
C THR A 369 18.21 13.76 17.13
N THR A 370 17.81 15.03 17.07
CA THR A 370 17.94 15.87 15.86
C THR A 370 19.40 16.09 15.47
N ILE A 371 20.32 16.24 16.45
CA ILE A 371 21.75 16.31 16.20
C ILE A 371 22.25 15.05 15.50
N PHE A 372 21.86 13.87 15.98
CA PHE A 372 22.26 12.61 15.33
C PHE A 372 21.71 12.50 13.89
N ARG A 373 20.46 12.92 13.70
CA ARG A 373 19.85 12.95 12.36
C ARG A 373 20.58 13.88 11.40
N LEU A 374 21.08 15.01 11.89
CA LEU A 374 21.91 15.95 11.13
C LEU A 374 23.29 15.37 10.83
N ILE A 375 23.96 14.75 11.81
CA ILE A 375 25.27 14.08 11.63
C ILE A 375 25.15 12.95 10.59
N LEU A 376 24.07 12.19 10.62
CA LEU A 376 23.77 11.12 9.67
C LEU A 376 23.31 11.64 8.30
N ALA A 377 23.27 12.97 8.11
CA ALA A 377 22.71 13.60 6.91
C ALA A 377 21.31 13.07 6.52
N LEU A 378 20.51 12.68 7.51
CA LEU A 378 19.07 12.41 7.37
C LEU A 378 18.29 13.72 7.30
N LEU A 379 18.81 14.76 7.96
CA LEU A 379 18.31 16.13 7.93
C LEU A 379 19.43 17.05 7.44
N HIS A 380 19.04 18.15 6.80
CA HIS A 380 19.99 19.19 6.35
C HIS A 380 19.83 20.42 7.25
N PRO A 381 20.93 21.02 7.73
CA PRO A 381 20.86 22.23 8.53
C PRO A 381 20.26 23.39 7.72
N THR A 382 19.48 24.25 8.38
CA THR A 382 18.93 25.46 7.78
C THR A 382 20.03 26.50 7.54
N SER A 383 21.01 26.57 8.45
CA SER A 383 22.23 27.35 8.32
C SER A 383 23.38 26.68 9.07
N GLY A 384 24.62 27.13 8.80
CA GLY A 384 25.81 26.52 9.34
C GLY A 384 26.30 25.32 8.54
N SER A 385 27.27 24.58 9.10
CA SER A 385 27.84 23.41 8.43
C SER A 385 28.20 22.30 9.39
N ILE A 386 28.11 21.05 8.90
CA ILE A 386 28.50 19.84 9.61
C ILE A 386 29.52 19.12 8.74
N ASN A 387 30.71 18.89 9.31
CA ASN A 387 31.79 18.26 8.61
C ASN A 387 32.27 17.00 9.34
N ILE A 388 32.48 15.93 8.58
CA ILE A 388 33.16 14.73 9.03
C ILE A 388 34.62 14.86 8.60
N TYR A 389 35.54 14.70 9.55
CA TYR A 389 36.93 15.01 9.29
C TYR A 389 37.89 14.02 9.98
N ASN A 390 39.10 13.98 9.46
CA ASN A 390 40.27 13.37 10.08
C ASN A 390 41.48 14.28 9.86
N ASN A 391 42.70 13.80 10.12
CA ASN A 391 43.94 14.54 9.91
C ASN A 391 44.28 14.78 8.44
N VAL A 392 43.58 14.14 7.48
CA VAL A 392 43.91 14.15 6.05
C VAL A 392 42.84 14.88 5.23
N GLU A 393 41.58 14.68 5.53
CA GLU A 393 40.45 15.21 4.76
C GLU A 393 39.31 15.66 5.67
N SER A 394 38.51 16.60 5.17
CA SER A 394 37.28 17.08 5.79
C SER A 394 36.20 17.21 4.72
N LYS A 395 35.05 16.61 4.95
CA LYS A 395 33.89 16.59 4.03
C LYS A 395 32.63 16.99 4.73
N ALA A 396 31.77 17.73 4.05
CA ALA A 396 30.44 18.04 4.57
C ALA A 396 29.62 16.76 4.76
N ALA A 397 28.82 16.72 5.81
CA ALA A 397 27.93 15.60 6.09
C ALA A 397 27.01 15.32 4.89
N HIS A 398 27.10 14.13 4.34
CA HIS A 398 26.41 13.70 3.14
C HIS A 398 26.02 12.21 3.26
N PRO A 399 24.91 11.74 2.64
CA PRO A 399 24.51 10.34 2.69
C PRO A 399 25.62 9.34 2.33
N SER A 400 26.51 9.68 1.38
CA SER A 400 27.66 8.83 1.00
C SER A 400 28.67 8.59 2.13
N LEU A 401 28.65 9.39 3.19
CA LEU A 401 29.53 9.25 4.37
C LEU A 401 28.94 8.37 5.48
N ARG A 402 27.66 7.96 5.40
CA ARG A 402 27.02 7.08 6.40
C ARG A 402 27.73 5.73 6.54
N CYS A 403 28.46 5.30 5.52
CA CYS A 403 29.28 4.09 5.59
C CYS A 403 30.38 4.16 6.64
N ASN A 404 30.73 5.34 7.18
CA ASN A 404 31.71 5.55 8.24
C ASN A 404 31.09 5.54 9.65
N MET A 405 29.77 5.43 9.75
CA MET A 405 29.03 5.59 10.97
C MET A 405 28.16 4.38 11.28
N VAL A 406 27.85 4.20 12.56
CA VAL A 406 26.78 3.32 13.02
C VAL A 406 25.91 4.07 14.02
N TYR A 407 24.63 3.81 13.97
CA TYR A 407 23.63 4.42 14.84
C TYR A 407 22.79 3.36 15.53
N VAL A 408 22.70 3.47 16.83
CA VAL A 408 21.81 2.67 17.68
C VAL A 408 20.74 3.62 18.22
N PRO A 409 19.53 3.59 17.66
CA PRO A 409 18.43 4.46 18.10
C PRO A 409 17.85 4.00 19.45
N GLN A 410 17.09 4.86 20.07
CA GLN A 410 16.32 4.58 21.28
C GLN A 410 15.29 3.47 21.05
N GLY A 411 15.09 2.62 22.05
CA GLY A 411 14.10 1.55 22.05
C GLY A 411 14.55 0.29 21.32
N ASN A 412 13.59 -0.56 21.01
CA ASN A 412 13.84 -1.82 20.32
C ASN A 412 13.89 -1.64 18.80
N THR A 413 14.97 -2.07 18.19
CA THR A 413 15.23 -1.94 16.75
C THR A 413 15.55 -3.28 16.07
N LEU A 414 15.18 -4.38 16.72
CA LEU A 414 15.32 -5.70 16.12
C LEU A 414 14.21 -5.95 15.11
N LEU A 415 14.59 -6.47 13.96
CA LEU A 415 13.64 -6.93 12.94
C LEU A 415 13.21 -8.37 13.26
N SER A 416 12.01 -8.73 12.81
CA SER A 416 11.53 -10.11 12.88
C SER A 416 12.46 -11.04 12.08
N GLY A 417 12.79 -12.19 12.65
CA GLY A 417 13.75 -13.14 12.10
C GLY A 417 14.57 -13.80 13.21
N SER A 418 15.75 -14.32 12.91
CA SER A 418 16.67 -14.83 13.93
C SER A 418 17.57 -13.71 14.49
N ILE A 419 18.21 -13.95 15.63
CA ILE A 419 19.26 -13.06 16.14
C ILE A 419 20.41 -12.99 15.13
N ARG A 420 20.77 -14.11 14.50
CA ARG A 420 21.71 -14.19 13.37
C ARG A 420 21.34 -13.23 12.25
N ASP A 421 20.09 -13.25 11.80
CA ASP A 421 19.63 -12.36 10.72
C ASP A 421 19.81 -10.89 11.11
N ASN A 422 19.51 -10.54 12.36
CA ASN A 422 19.70 -9.19 12.87
C ASN A 422 21.17 -8.75 12.92
N LEU A 423 22.10 -9.65 13.25
CA LEU A 423 23.54 -9.37 13.24
C LEU A 423 24.09 -9.27 11.81
N LEU A 424 23.61 -10.11 10.88
CA LEU A 424 24.01 -10.08 9.47
C LEU A 424 23.62 -8.78 8.74
N LEU A 425 22.65 -8.00 9.26
CA LEU A 425 22.37 -6.66 8.76
C LEU A 425 23.59 -5.71 8.86
N ALA A 426 24.45 -5.93 9.85
CA ALA A 426 25.67 -5.14 10.01
C ALA A 426 26.79 -5.55 9.04
N ASN A 427 26.97 -6.86 8.86
CA ASN A 427 27.94 -7.47 7.96
C ASN A 427 27.39 -8.80 7.44
N ALA A 428 26.98 -8.83 6.16
CA ALA A 428 26.40 -10.00 5.53
C ALA A 428 27.36 -11.22 5.46
N ASN A 429 28.66 -10.98 5.60
CA ASN A 429 29.70 -12.02 5.55
C ASN A 429 30.29 -12.33 6.92
N ALA A 430 29.67 -11.90 8.02
CA ALA A 430 30.18 -12.14 9.36
C ALA A 430 30.16 -13.65 9.69
N THR A 431 31.25 -14.09 10.26
CA THR A 431 31.38 -15.47 10.76
C THR A 431 30.69 -15.62 12.11
N ASP A 432 30.38 -16.86 12.50
CA ASP A 432 29.82 -17.17 13.82
C ASP A 432 30.75 -16.73 14.97
N SER A 433 32.07 -16.77 14.76
CA SER A 433 33.05 -16.28 15.75
C SER A 433 32.91 -14.76 15.92
N GLU A 434 32.91 -14.00 14.83
CA GLU A 434 32.77 -12.54 14.87
C GLU A 434 31.45 -12.13 15.52
N MET A 435 30.35 -12.86 15.25
CA MET A 435 29.07 -12.60 15.89
C MET A 435 29.11 -12.86 17.39
N ARG A 436 29.75 -13.95 17.83
CA ARG A 436 29.93 -14.26 19.26
C ARG A 436 30.80 -13.23 19.95
N ASP A 437 31.91 -12.82 19.33
CA ASP A 437 32.79 -11.77 19.87
C ASP A 437 32.06 -10.44 20.02
N ALA A 438 31.24 -10.06 19.04
CA ALA A 438 30.41 -8.86 19.11
C ALA A 438 29.33 -8.95 20.21
N LEU A 439 28.71 -10.11 20.40
CA LEU A 439 27.75 -10.36 21.48
C LEU A 439 28.45 -10.26 22.84
N HIS A 440 29.64 -10.84 22.98
CA HIS A 440 30.42 -10.77 24.20
C HIS A 440 30.79 -9.32 24.57
N GLN A 441 31.29 -8.54 23.58
CA GLN A 441 31.58 -7.12 23.78
C GLN A 441 30.36 -6.31 24.19
N ALA A 442 29.18 -6.68 23.68
CA ALA A 442 27.89 -6.06 24.02
C ALA A 442 27.27 -6.60 25.31
N CYS A 443 27.97 -7.43 26.07
CA CYS A 443 27.46 -8.12 27.27
C CYS A 443 26.16 -8.92 26.97
N ALA A 444 26.06 -9.49 25.79
CA ALA A 444 24.89 -10.23 25.28
C ALA A 444 25.12 -11.75 25.28
N ASP A 445 26.00 -12.27 26.15
CA ASP A 445 26.33 -13.71 26.25
C ASP A 445 25.11 -14.59 26.56
N PHE A 446 24.04 -14.00 27.11
CA PHE A 446 22.79 -14.71 27.35
C PHE A 446 22.22 -15.33 26.05
N VAL A 447 22.52 -14.74 24.86
CA VAL A 447 22.09 -15.28 23.57
C VAL A 447 22.62 -16.71 23.36
N LEU A 448 23.85 -16.98 23.80
CA LEU A 448 24.48 -18.29 23.68
C LEU A 448 23.89 -19.33 24.62
N THR A 449 23.15 -18.90 25.64
CA THR A 449 22.44 -19.78 26.59
C THR A 449 21.00 -20.08 26.20
N LEU A 450 20.48 -19.40 25.15
CA LEU A 450 19.16 -19.68 24.60
C LEU A 450 19.15 -21.04 23.86
N PRO A 451 18.00 -21.74 23.80
CA PRO A 451 17.92 -23.08 23.20
C PRO A 451 18.47 -23.15 21.77
N ASP A 452 18.17 -22.13 20.95
CA ASP A 452 18.61 -22.04 19.55
C ASP A 452 19.77 -21.05 19.36
N ALA A 453 20.36 -20.51 20.45
CA ALA A 453 21.48 -19.58 20.42
C ALA A 453 21.28 -18.45 19.38
N LEU A 454 22.19 -18.33 18.39
CA LEU A 454 22.11 -17.33 17.32
C LEU A 454 20.85 -17.47 16.44
N ASP A 455 20.31 -18.67 16.32
CA ASP A 455 19.16 -18.96 15.47
C ASP A 455 17.81 -18.80 16.20
N THR A 456 17.85 -18.35 17.46
CA THR A 456 16.65 -17.99 18.24
C THR A 456 15.84 -16.93 17.49
N LYS A 457 14.55 -17.23 17.27
CA LYS A 457 13.63 -16.33 16.56
C LYS A 457 13.17 -15.19 17.45
N VAL A 458 13.23 -14.00 16.91
CA VAL A 458 12.72 -12.76 17.46
C VAL A 458 11.47 -12.37 16.68
N ALA A 459 10.35 -12.13 17.36
CA ALA A 459 9.13 -11.64 16.75
C ALA A 459 9.19 -10.12 16.52
N GLU A 460 8.11 -9.54 15.95
CA GLU A 460 8.00 -8.10 15.76
C GLU A 460 8.28 -7.34 17.05
N ASP A 461 8.99 -6.22 16.95
CA ASP A 461 9.42 -5.37 18.05
C ASP A 461 10.19 -6.15 19.15
N GLY A 462 10.90 -7.23 18.78
CA GLY A 462 11.71 -8.02 19.71
C GLY A 462 10.91 -8.79 20.74
N ALA A 463 9.64 -9.08 20.48
CA ALA A 463 8.82 -9.86 21.40
C ALA A 463 9.47 -11.22 21.70
N GLY A 464 9.56 -11.55 22.99
CA GLY A 464 10.28 -12.71 23.52
C GLY A 464 11.60 -12.37 24.21
N LEU A 465 12.11 -11.14 24.06
CA LEU A 465 13.29 -10.62 24.75
C LEU A 465 12.89 -9.47 25.68
N SER A 466 13.63 -9.28 26.77
CA SER A 466 13.51 -8.05 27.56
C SER A 466 14.07 -6.86 26.78
N GLU A 467 13.63 -5.64 27.09
CA GLU A 467 14.12 -4.43 26.42
C GLU A 467 15.64 -4.31 26.52
N GLY A 468 16.23 -4.56 27.68
CA GLY A 468 17.69 -4.56 27.87
C GLY A 468 18.41 -5.69 27.08
N GLN A 469 17.76 -6.84 26.88
CA GLN A 469 18.30 -7.89 26.01
C GLN A 469 18.29 -7.45 24.52
N ALA A 470 17.19 -6.87 24.07
CA ALA A 470 17.07 -6.35 22.71
C ALA A 470 18.08 -5.21 22.45
N GLN A 471 18.26 -4.28 23.40
CA GLN A 471 19.25 -3.22 23.30
C GLN A 471 20.68 -3.78 23.17
N ARG A 472 21.06 -4.80 23.98
CA ARG A 472 22.40 -5.41 23.89
C ARG A 472 22.64 -6.08 22.52
N ILE A 473 21.66 -6.74 21.95
CA ILE A 473 21.77 -7.31 20.59
C ILE A 473 21.92 -6.19 19.54
N ALA A 474 21.18 -5.07 19.67
CA ALA A 474 21.32 -3.92 18.78
C ALA A 474 22.73 -3.28 18.90
N ILE A 475 23.31 -3.23 20.10
CA ILE A 475 24.68 -2.79 20.34
C ILE A 475 25.69 -3.78 19.74
N ALA A 476 25.48 -5.10 19.91
CA ALA A 476 26.31 -6.12 19.24
C ALA A 476 26.32 -5.94 17.72
N ARG A 477 25.16 -5.68 17.12
CA ARG A 477 25.03 -5.33 15.70
C ARG A 477 25.86 -4.10 15.34
N ALA A 478 25.87 -3.07 16.18
CA ALA A 478 26.67 -1.86 15.97
C ALA A 478 28.18 -2.14 16.06
N ILE A 479 28.61 -2.94 17.03
CA ILE A 479 30.02 -3.36 17.20
C ILE A 479 30.48 -4.17 15.98
N LEU A 480 29.67 -5.13 15.54
CA LEU A 480 29.96 -5.99 14.38
C LEU A 480 30.09 -5.19 13.06
N ARG A 481 29.35 -4.08 12.93
CA ARG A 481 29.50 -3.17 11.77
C ARG A 481 30.85 -2.48 11.73
N ASN A 482 31.51 -2.30 12.86
CA ASN A 482 32.87 -1.80 13.05
C ASN A 482 33.20 -0.52 12.25
N ARG A 483 32.60 0.62 12.65
CA ARG A 483 32.80 1.92 12.01
C ARG A 483 33.49 2.92 12.94
N SER A 484 34.12 3.93 12.34
CA SER A 484 34.90 4.93 13.10
C SER A 484 34.05 5.85 13.98
N ILE A 485 32.79 6.09 13.62
CA ILE A 485 31.86 6.91 14.41
C ILE A 485 30.70 6.04 14.89
N MET A 486 30.47 6.02 16.21
CA MET A 486 29.38 5.27 16.84
C MET A 486 28.45 6.24 17.58
N LEU A 487 27.17 6.22 17.22
CA LEU A 487 26.12 7.06 17.76
C LEU A 487 25.13 6.22 18.56
N PHE A 488 24.96 6.51 19.85
CA PHE A 488 24.06 5.79 20.76
C PHE A 488 23.00 6.75 21.32
N ASP A 489 21.74 6.53 20.97
CA ASP A 489 20.61 7.35 21.42
C ASP A 489 19.87 6.62 22.55
N GLU A 490 20.16 6.97 23.79
CA GLU A 490 19.62 6.35 25.01
C GLU A 490 19.70 4.80 25.01
N ALA A 491 20.69 4.23 24.31
CA ALA A 491 20.79 2.80 24.05
C ALA A 491 21.18 1.95 25.28
N THR A 492 21.46 2.59 26.43
CA THR A 492 21.77 1.91 27.70
C THR A 492 20.67 2.08 28.76
N SER A 493 19.56 2.73 28.40
CA SER A 493 18.49 3.11 29.34
C SER A 493 17.84 1.93 30.07
N ALA A 494 17.74 0.76 29.43
CA ALA A 494 17.13 -0.45 29.98
C ALA A 494 18.15 -1.43 30.61
N LEU A 495 19.42 -1.01 30.78
CA LEU A 495 20.47 -1.85 31.38
C LEU A 495 20.59 -1.61 32.87
N ASP A 496 20.97 -2.65 33.59
CA ASP A 496 21.40 -2.54 34.98
C ASP A 496 22.78 -1.86 35.07
N PRO A 497 23.12 -1.23 36.25
CA PRO A 497 24.33 -0.43 36.36
C PRO A 497 25.64 -1.20 36.14
N ASP A 498 25.69 -2.49 36.47
CA ASP A 498 26.91 -3.27 36.34
C ASP A 498 27.14 -3.67 34.88
N THR A 499 26.11 -4.15 34.21
CA THR A 499 26.14 -4.42 32.77
C THR A 499 26.46 -3.14 31.97
N GLU A 500 25.87 -2.00 32.33
CA GLU A 500 26.15 -0.72 31.68
C GLU A 500 27.62 -0.33 31.80
N ARG A 501 28.22 -0.42 33.00
CA ARG A 501 29.64 -0.12 33.21
C ARG A 501 30.56 -1.01 32.37
N GLN A 502 30.30 -2.31 32.35
CA GLN A 502 31.09 -3.26 31.57
C GLN A 502 30.97 -2.96 30.06
N LEU A 503 29.77 -2.69 29.61
CA LEU A 503 29.49 -2.33 28.20
C LEU A 503 30.22 -1.04 27.78
N LEU A 504 30.14 0.01 28.62
CA LEU A 504 30.84 1.28 28.37
C LEU A 504 32.36 1.08 28.32
N HIS A 505 32.91 0.29 29.25
CA HIS A 505 34.33 -0.06 29.22
C HIS A 505 34.72 -0.74 27.91
N ASN A 506 33.92 -1.72 27.44
CA ASN A 506 34.19 -2.46 26.20
C ASN A 506 34.12 -1.57 24.97
N ILE A 507 33.14 -0.64 24.89
CA ILE A 507 32.95 0.25 23.74
C ILE A 507 34.01 1.34 23.68
N ILE A 508 34.40 1.92 24.83
CA ILE A 508 35.30 3.08 24.91
C ILE A 508 36.78 2.65 24.91
N ALA A 509 37.08 1.40 25.18
CA ALA A 509 38.45 0.88 25.19
C ALA A 509 39.17 1.01 23.83
N ASP A 510 38.44 1.11 22.74
CA ASP A 510 38.99 1.28 21.41
C ASP A 510 39.15 2.79 21.06
N ASN A 511 40.30 3.35 21.35
CA ASN A 511 40.63 4.75 21.06
C ASN A 511 40.64 5.12 19.55
N ASN A 512 40.46 4.15 18.68
CA ASN A 512 40.30 4.37 17.23
C ASN A 512 38.87 4.73 16.83
N LYS A 513 37.93 4.75 17.78
CA LYS A 513 36.52 5.06 17.53
C LYS A 513 36.11 6.34 18.25
N THR A 514 35.32 7.13 17.56
CA THR A 514 34.63 8.29 18.13
C THR A 514 33.24 7.86 18.55
N VAL A 515 32.96 7.95 19.82
CA VAL A 515 31.71 7.47 20.42
C VAL A 515 30.90 8.65 20.93
N ILE A 516 29.64 8.76 20.54
CA ILE A 516 28.75 9.84 20.96
C ILE A 516 27.50 9.21 21.59
N PHE A 517 27.26 9.54 22.84
CA PHE A 517 26.08 9.10 23.58
C PHE A 517 25.11 10.25 23.80
N ILE A 518 23.84 10.04 23.48
CA ILE A 518 22.75 10.81 24.06
C ILE A 518 22.29 10.03 25.31
N THR A 519 22.35 10.67 26.48
CA THR A 519 22.03 10.00 27.73
C THR A 519 21.53 10.97 28.79
N HIS A 520 20.78 10.44 29.75
CA HIS A 520 20.43 11.08 31.02
C HIS A 520 21.14 10.41 32.23
N ARG A 521 21.99 9.41 31.98
CA ARG A 521 22.63 8.64 33.01
C ARG A 521 23.99 9.22 33.40
N PRO A 522 24.23 9.53 34.71
CA PRO A 522 25.53 10.06 35.18
C PRO A 522 26.68 9.12 34.86
N ALA A 523 26.49 7.81 35.01
CA ALA A 523 27.52 6.81 34.76
C ALA A 523 28.18 6.94 33.36
N VAL A 524 27.41 7.24 32.30
CA VAL A 524 27.95 7.44 30.94
C VAL A 524 28.81 8.70 30.88
N VAL A 525 28.39 9.77 31.57
CA VAL A 525 29.10 11.05 31.59
C VAL A 525 30.50 10.90 32.20
N ASP A 526 30.64 10.10 33.24
CA ASP A 526 31.93 9.89 33.94
C ASP A 526 32.97 9.20 33.06
N TYR A 527 32.55 8.45 32.04
CA TYR A 527 33.45 7.81 31.06
C TYR A 527 33.78 8.70 29.86
N CYS A 528 33.08 9.82 29.66
CA CYS A 528 33.27 10.66 28.50
C CYS A 528 34.28 11.79 28.73
N GLN A 529 35.15 12.01 27.72
CA GLN A 529 36.12 13.10 27.73
C GLN A 529 35.51 14.45 27.38
N GLN A 530 34.37 14.45 26.70
CA GLN A 530 33.66 15.66 26.28
C GLN A 530 32.20 15.59 26.72
N VAL A 531 31.63 16.73 27.04
CA VAL A 531 30.22 16.86 27.38
C VAL A 531 29.62 18.03 26.64
N LEU A 532 28.57 17.79 25.87
CA LEU A 532 27.74 18.81 25.24
C LEU A 532 26.43 18.94 26.01
N LYS A 533 26.20 20.08 26.64
CA LYS A 533 24.92 20.41 27.28
C LYS A 533 24.08 21.26 26.34
N ILE A 534 22.87 20.77 26.04
CA ILE A 534 21.90 21.51 25.21
C ILE A 534 20.85 22.09 26.16
N ASN A 535 20.88 23.41 26.31
CA ASN A 535 19.91 24.18 27.07
C ASN A 535 19.20 25.09 26.05
N PHE A 536 17.96 24.79 25.71
CA PHE A 536 17.10 25.66 24.93
C PHE A 536 15.86 26.03 25.72
#